data_bc815feaab781c50a1f36fb80fd1f4c6
#
_entry.id   bc815feaab781c50a1f36fb80fd1f4c6
#
_cell.length_a   1.000
_cell.length_b   1.000
_cell.length_c   1.000
_cell.angle_alpha   90.00
_cell.angle_beta   90.00
_cell.angle_gamma   90.00
#
_symmetry.space_group_name_H-M   'P 1'
#
loop_
_entity.id
_entity.type
_entity.pdbx_description
1 polymer ?
#
loop_
_entity_poly.entity_id
_entity_poly.type
_entity_poly.pdbx_seq_one_letter_code
_entity_poly.pdbx_strand_id
1 'polypeptide(L)' 'AWQYITGRIHLLYRQAIELEDYPAQVFLQWFVDEQLEEESQARAIVEQLRQIGESPVGIYLLDRELARRKAEED' A
#
# COMPACT_ATOMS: atom_id res chain seq x y z
N ALA A 1 -12.18 4.27 4.01
CA ALA A 1 -12.14 3.42 2.82
C ALA A 1 -11.21 4.00 1.76
N TRP A 2 -10.50 3.15 1.06
CA TRP A 2 -9.55 3.54 0.02
C TRP A 2 -10.20 4.37 -1.09
N GLN A 3 -11.42 4.04 -1.48
CA GLN A 3 -12.12 4.74 -2.55
C GLN A 3 -12.36 6.21 -2.21
N TYR A 4 -12.73 6.49 -0.95
CA TYR A 4 -12.93 7.86 -0.50
C TYR A 4 -11.62 8.64 -0.52
N ILE A 5 -10.55 8.05 -0.01
CA ILE A 5 -9.23 8.69 0.04
C ILE A 5 -8.72 8.95 -1.37
N THR A 6 -8.87 7.98 -2.26
CA THR A 6 -8.45 8.13 -3.65
C THR A 6 -9.18 9.28 -4.34
N GLY A 7 -10.49 9.40 -4.11
CA GLY A 7 -11.26 10.50 -4.67
C GLY A 7 -10.78 11.86 -4.17
N ARG A 8 -10.47 11.96 -2.87
CA ARG A 8 -9.95 13.21 -2.30
C ARG A 8 -8.58 13.56 -2.88
N ILE A 9 -7.72 12.58 -3.06
CA ILE A 9 -6.40 12.80 -3.64
C ILE A 9 -6.51 13.30 -5.07
N HIS A 10 -7.43 12.73 -5.86
CA HIS A 10 -7.66 13.18 -7.23
C HIS A 10 -8.10 14.64 -7.27
N LEU A 11 -8.99 15.04 -6.36
CA LEU A 11 -9.44 16.43 -6.27
C LEU A 11 -8.29 17.36 -5.93
N LEU A 12 -7.48 16.97 -4.94
CA LEU A 12 -6.34 17.78 -4.52
C LEU A 12 -5.31 17.91 -5.65
N TYR A 13 -5.07 16.85 -6.38
CA TYR A 13 -4.13 16.86 -7.50
C TYR A 13 -4.62 17.79 -8.60
N ARG A 14 -5.92 17.75 -8.91
CA ARG A 14 -6.51 18.65 -9.90
C ARG A 14 -6.36 20.10 -9.48
N GLN A 15 -6.61 20.40 -8.20
CA GLN A 15 -6.43 21.75 -7.67
C GLN A 15 -4.97 22.20 -7.74
N ALA A 16 -4.05 21.29 -7.44
CA ALA A 16 -2.63 21.60 -7.53
C ALA A 16 -2.22 21.93 -8.96
N ILE A 17 -2.80 21.24 -9.95
CA ILE A 17 -2.54 21.54 -11.35
C ILE A 17 -3.09 22.93 -11.70
N GLU A 18 -4.33 23.23 -11.32
CA GLU A 18 -4.97 24.50 -11.63
C GLU A 18 -4.23 25.68 -11.02
N LEU A 19 -3.68 25.52 -9.83
CA LEU A 19 -2.94 26.55 -9.11
C LEU A 19 -1.46 26.57 -9.47
N GLU A 20 -1.02 25.67 -10.34
CA GLU A 20 0.38 25.52 -10.72
C GLU A 20 1.29 25.28 -9.50
N ASP A 21 0.76 24.55 -8.51
CA ASP A 21 1.48 24.21 -7.30
C ASP A 21 2.29 22.93 -7.54
N TYR A 22 3.50 23.09 -8.05
CA TYR A 22 4.34 21.96 -8.41
C TYR A 22 4.80 21.14 -7.21
N PRO A 23 5.22 21.74 -6.08
CA PRO A 23 5.55 20.94 -4.90
C PRO A 23 4.40 20.06 -4.42
N ALA A 24 3.18 20.56 -4.44
CA ALA A 24 2.01 19.78 -4.06
C ALA A 24 1.77 18.62 -5.03
N GLN A 25 1.96 18.84 -6.33
CA GLN A 25 1.84 17.78 -7.33
C GLN A 25 2.85 16.66 -7.07
N VAL A 26 4.09 17.02 -6.79
CA VAL A 26 5.14 16.02 -6.51
C VAL A 26 4.82 15.23 -5.24
N PHE A 27 4.38 15.90 -4.19
CA PHE A 27 4.01 15.25 -2.94
C PHE A 27 2.86 14.27 -3.13
N LEU A 28 1.81 14.70 -3.85
CA LEU A 28 0.64 13.86 -4.09
C LEU A 28 0.99 12.64 -4.95
N GLN A 29 1.86 12.82 -5.92
CA GLN A 29 2.31 11.71 -6.76
C GLN A 29 3.10 10.70 -5.94
N TRP A 30 3.98 11.16 -5.07
CA TRP A 30 4.71 10.28 -4.16
C TRP A 30 3.74 9.50 -3.25
N PHE A 31 2.74 10.20 -2.72
CA PHE A 31 1.74 9.58 -1.85
C PHE A 31 0.98 8.47 -2.58
N VAL A 32 0.57 8.73 -3.81
CA VAL A 32 -0.13 7.72 -4.63
C VAL A 32 0.77 6.51 -4.89
N ASP A 33 2.02 6.74 -5.20
CA ASP A 33 2.98 5.65 -5.43
C ASP A 33 3.14 4.78 -4.19
N GLU A 34 3.23 5.39 -3.01
CA GLU A 34 3.31 4.67 -1.75
C GLU A 34 2.05 3.85 -1.48
N GLN A 35 0.88 4.41 -1.74
CA GLN A 35 -0.38 3.67 -1.59
C GLN A 35 -0.43 2.45 -2.50
N LEU A 36 -0.02 2.58 -3.75
CA LEU A 36 -0.02 1.48 -4.70
C LEU A 36 0.92 0.36 -4.24
N GLU A 37 2.07 0.72 -3.72
CA GLU A 37 3.02 -0.24 -3.20
C GLU A 37 2.45 -1.00 -2.00
N GLU A 38 1.83 -0.28 -1.07
CA GLU A 38 1.21 -0.90 0.10
C GLU A 38 0.06 -1.83 -0.28
N GLU A 39 -0.77 -1.44 -1.24
CA GLU A 39 -1.85 -2.29 -1.74
C GLU A 39 -1.30 -3.55 -2.40
N SER A 40 -0.23 -3.40 -3.17
CA SER A 40 0.40 -4.53 -3.84
C SER A 40 0.96 -5.52 -2.83
N GLN A 41 1.61 -5.01 -1.76
CA GLN A 41 2.14 -5.86 -0.70
C GLN A 41 1.04 -6.58 0.05
N ALA A 42 -0.04 -5.88 0.40
CA ALA A 42 -1.17 -6.48 1.08
C ALA A 42 -1.83 -7.57 0.23
N ARG A 43 -1.96 -7.32 -1.07
CA ARG A 43 -2.54 -8.28 -2.00
C ARG A 43 -1.66 -9.53 -2.11
N ALA A 44 -0.35 -9.35 -2.12
CA ALA A 44 0.59 -10.46 -2.16
C ALA A 44 0.46 -11.34 -0.92
N ILE A 45 0.29 -10.73 0.26
CA ILE A 45 0.10 -11.47 1.51
C ILE A 45 -1.19 -12.30 1.45
N VAL A 46 -2.29 -11.69 1.00
CA VAL A 46 -3.57 -12.39 0.86
C VAL A 46 -3.43 -13.57 -0.09
N GLU A 47 -2.73 -13.38 -1.20
CA GLU A 47 -2.51 -14.45 -2.17
C GLU A 47 -1.67 -15.58 -1.59
N GLN A 48 -0.64 -15.27 -0.82
CA GLN A 48 0.16 -16.26 -0.13
C GLN A 48 -0.68 -17.08 0.85
N LEU A 49 -1.54 -16.40 1.63
CA LEU A 49 -2.45 -17.08 2.55
C LEU A 49 -3.38 -18.03 1.81
N ARG A 50 -3.90 -17.59 0.67
CA ARG A 50 -4.80 -18.41 -0.14
C ARG A 50 -4.09 -19.65 -0.66
N GLN A 51 -2.86 -19.52 -1.13
CA GLN A 51 -2.07 -20.64 -1.65
C GLN A 51 -1.69 -21.62 -0.58
N ILE A 52 -1.35 -21.13 0.61
CA ILE A 52 -0.97 -21.98 1.74
C ILE A 52 -2.19 -22.73 2.27
N GLY A 53 -3.37 -22.12 2.16
CA GLY A 53 -4.61 -22.71 2.68
C GLY A 53 -4.57 -22.82 4.19
N GLU A 54 -4.91 -24.00 4.71
CA GLU A 54 -4.96 -24.26 6.13
C GLU A 54 -3.77 -25.07 6.64
N SER A 55 -2.70 -25.15 5.88
CA SER A 55 -1.52 -25.90 6.30
C SER A 55 -0.89 -25.23 7.53
N PRO A 56 -0.80 -25.94 8.68
CA PRO A 56 -0.19 -25.35 9.86
C PRO A 56 1.27 -24.97 9.64
N VAL A 57 2.01 -25.75 8.88
CA VAL A 57 3.41 -25.45 8.58
C VAL A 57 3.52 -24.19 7.73
N GLY A 58 2.66 -24.09 6.71
CA GLY A 58 2.65 -22.90 5.85
C GLY A 58 2.31 -21.64 6.61
N ILE A 59 1.32 -21.70 7.49
CA ILE A 59 0.93 -20.56 8.31
C ILE A 59 2.08 -20.16 9.24
N TYR A 60 2.74 -21.13 9.85
CA TYR A 60 3.88 -20.87 10.71
C TYR A 60 5.00 -20.15 9.96
N LEU A 61 5.33 -20.61 8.76
CA LEU A 61 6.38 -20.01 7.96
C LEU A 61 6.02 -18.59 7.53
N LEU A 62 4.75 -18.35 7.19
CA LEU A 62 4.29 -17.01 6.83
C LEU A 62 4.37 -16.06 8.02
N ASP A 63 3.97 -16.49 9.21
CA ASP A 63 4.08 -15.70 10.42
C ASP A 63 5.54 -15.29 10.69
N ARG A 64 6.48 -16.21 10.50
CA ARG A 64 7.90 -15.90 10.66
C ARG A 64 8.34 -14.84 9.68
N GLU A 65 7.91 -14.94 8.42
CA GLU A 65 8.28 -13.98 7.39
C GLU A 65 7.73 -12.60 7.68
N LEU A 66 6.48 -12.52 8.12
CA LEU A 66 5.85 -11.24 8.45
C LEU A 66 6.53 -10.59 9.67
N ALA A 67 6.89 -11.39 10.67
CA ALA A 67 7.61 -10.88 11.83
C ALA A 67 8.98 -10.33 11.44
N ARG A 68 9.68 -11.01 10.53
CA ARG A 68 10.96 -10.55 10.02
C ARG A 68 10.84 -9.21 9.30
N ARG A 69 9.83 -9.08 8.44
CA ARG A 69 9.60 -7.83 7.71
C ARG A 69 9.29 -6.68 8.65
N LYS A 70 8.50 -6.93 9.68
CA LYS A 70 8.17 -5.90 10.66
C LYS A 70 9.42 -5.44 11.43
N ALA A 71 10.29 -6.37 11.79
CA ALA A 71 11.54 -6.04 12.46
C ALA A 71 12.44 -5.18 11.59
N GLU A 72 12.45 -5.44 10.27
CA GLU A 72 13.25 -4.65 9.33
C GLU A 72 12.73 -3.23 9.16
N GLU A 73 11.42 -3.03 9.31
CA GLU A 73 10.82 -1.70 9.20
C GLU A 73 11.14 -0.82 10.41
N ASP A 74 11.34 -1.43 11.57
CA ASP A 74 11.67 -0.72 12.80
C ASP A 74 13.16 -0.39 12.85
#